data_4899bd3ab72a6755a2da3ed5d5fac0d3
#
_entry.id   4899bd3ab72a6755a2da3ed5d5fac0d3
#
_cell.length_a   1.000
_cell.length_b   1.000
_cell.length_c   1.000
_cell.angle_alpha   90.00
_cell.angle_beta   90.00
_cell.angle_gamma   90.00
#
_symmetry.space_group_name_H-M   'P 1'
#
loop_
_entity.id
_entity.type
_entity.pdbx_description
1 polymer ?
#
loop_
_entity_poly.entity_id
_entity_poly.type
_entity_poly.pdbx_seq_one_letter_code
_entity_poly.pdbx_strand_id
1 'polypeptide(L)'
;MLMVSQLVEEFKLEVITGHGGLSKEISDYSLKRPSAELVGFLTHLTPKRIQVYGRTELGLIQQFEESVRREHLAQVMVAEVPCVIITRDLTIPLEFIELAAERKIPLLKTHRSTTQLFYLLIRYLTNQLAPSTLVHGVLVDVYGVGVLITGESGIGKSEAALELIKSGHLLVADDAVEVRRVDEESLRGTAPIRIQHLLEVRGLGILDVTTLFGTGTVRDEKDIQFIVHMEEWQQEKVYDRLGIDPPQTRQILGISIPEITVPVRPGRNLGTIIEVAVMQNRLRSVFHNQRV
;
A
#
# COMPACT_ATOMS: atom_id res chain seq x y z
N MET A 1 3.51 7.96 9.81
CA MET A 1 4.37 7.21 10.76
C MET A 1 3.50 6.17 11.47
N LEU A 2 3.91 4.92 11.44
CA LEU A 2 3.20 3.82 12.10
C LEU A 2 3.78 3.59 13.49
N MET A 3 2.93 3.60 14.53
CA MET A 3 3.34 3.43 15.93
C MET A 3 2.98 2.03 16.43
N VAL A 4 3.72 1.55 17.44
CA VAL A 4 3.42 0.26 18.10
C VAL A 4 2.00 0.23 18.70
N SER A 5 1.49 1.36 19.21
CA SER A 5 0.12 1.46 19.73
C SER A 5 -0.93 1.10 18.70
N GLN A 6 -0.76 1.55 17.44
CA GLN A 6 -1.68 1.21 16.35
C GLN A 6 -1.65 -0.29 16.03
N LEU A 7 -0.47 -0.92 16.11
CA LEU A 7 -0.35 -2.37 15.96
C LEU A 7 -1.08 -3.14 17.06
N VAL A 8 -0.98 -2.64 18.29
CA VAL A 8 -1.68 -3.23 19.46
C VAL A 8 -3.19 -3.19 19.27
N GLU A 9 -3.73 -2.07 18.81
CA GLU A 9 -5.17 -1.89 18.55
C GLU A 9 -5.65 -2.78 17.40
N GLU A 10 -4.95 -2.74 16.26
CA GLU A 10 -5.33 -3.48 15.05
C GLU A 10 -5.37 -5.00 15.30
N PHE A 11 -4.34 -5.51 15.95
CA PHE A 11 -4.20 -6.96 16.17
C PHE A 11 -4.74 -7.44 17.52
N LYS A 12 -5.27 -6.52 18.35
CA LYS A 12 -5.76 -6.80 19.71
C LYS A 12 -4.70 -7.55 20.54
N LEU A 13 -3.48 -7.01 20.55
CA LEU A 13 -2.38 -7.60 21.28
C LEU A 13 -2.47 -7.23 22.76
N GLU A 14 -2.21 -8.18 23.65
CA GLU A 14 -2.09 -7.94 25.08
C GLU A 14 -0.73 -7.28 25.39
N VAL A 15 -0.72 -6.16 26.09
CA VAL A 15 0.51 -5.49 26.53
C VAL A 15 0.92 -6.02 27.89
N ILE A 16 2.02 -6.78 27.98
CA ILE A 16 2.52 -7.37 29.22
C ILE A 16 3.33 -6.35 30.00
N THR A 17 4.22 -5.61 29.33
CA THR A 17 5.06 -4.56 29.92
C THR A 17 5.61 -3.62 28.85
N GLY A 18 6.42 -2.63 29.24
CA GLY A 18 7.06 -1.71 28.30
C GLY A 18 6.13 -0.64 27.76
N HIS A 19 5.05 -0.28 28.48
CA HIS A 19 4.03 0.68 28.06
C HIS A 19 4.60 2.03 27.58
N GLY A 20 5.73 2.47 28.16
CA GLY A 20 6.42 3.70 27.74
C GLY A 20 7.00 3.67 26.33
N GLY A 21 7.06 2.50 25.70
CA GLY A 21 7.54 2.31 24.32
C GLY A 21 6.44 2.20 23.27
N LEU A 22 5.16 2.30 23.64
CA LEU A 22 4.04 2.17 22.68
C LEU A 22 4.02 3.26 21.61
N SER A 23 4.70 4.40 21.86
CA SER A 23 4.91 5.48 20.90
C SER A 23 6.13 5.27 19.99
N LYS A 24 6.84 4.13 20.06
CA LYS A 24 7.94 3.84 19.15
C LYS A 24 7.42 3.66 17.73
N GLU A 25 8.19 4.21 16.78
CA GLU A 25 7.91 4.10 15.36
C GLU A 25 8.31 2.72 14.81
N ILE A 26 7.48 2.19 13.93
CA ILE A 26 7.76 1.01 13.12
C ILE A 26 8.10 1.49 11.71
N SER A 27 9.34 1.29 11.28
CA SER A 27 9.86 1.77 9.99
C SER A 27 10.26 0.64 9.02
N ASP A 28 10.23 -0.62 9.45
CA ASP A 28 10.57 -1.80 8.64
C ASP A 28 9.40 -2.78 8.64
N TYR A 29 8.97 -3.22 7.45
CA TYR A 29 7.91 -4.22 7.31
C TYR A 29 8.39 -5.64 7.57
N SER A 30 9.70 -5.85 7.63
CA SER A 30 10.28 -7.17 7.89
C SER A 30 10.20 -7.51 9.37
N LEU A 31 9.94 -8.78 9.66
CA LEU A 31 9.89 -9.31 11.00
C LEU A 31 11.16 -10.11 11.29
N LYS A 32 11.52 -10.20 12.57
CA LYS A 32 12.70 -10.97 13.01
C LYS A 32 12.31 -12.08 14.00
N ARG A 33 12.81 -13.28 13.75
CA ARG A 33 12.87 -14.37 14.73
C ARG A 33 14.32 -14.54 15.17
N PRO A 34 14.70 -14.11 16.37
CA PRO A 34 16.12 -14.01 16.76
C PRO A 34 16.72 -15.35 17.25
N SER A 35 16.39 -16.48 16.60
CA SER A 35 16.82 -17.80 17.02
C SER A 35 18.35 -17.96 17.05
N ALA A 36 19.05 -17.49 16.01
CA ALA A 36 20.50 -17.57 15.95
C ALA A 36 21.18 -16.56 16.89
N GLU A 37 20.60 -15.37 17.01
CA GLU A 37 21.12 -14.32 17.86
C GLU A 37 21.03 -14.68 19.35
N LEU A 38 20.02 -15.46 19.76
CA LEU A 38 19.85 -15.97 21.11
C LEU A 38 20.92 -16.99 21.53
N VAL A 39 21.70 -17.50 20.60
CA VAL A 39 22.84 -18.39 20.88
C VAL A 39 24.19 -17.72 20.53
N GLY A 40 24.20 -16.38 20.40
CA GLY A 40 25.44 -15.61 20.25
C GLY A 40 25.83 -15.24 18.83
N PHE A 41 25.06 -15.59 17.79
CA PHE A 41 25.31 -15.19 16.41
C PHE A 41 24.74 -13.79 16.12
N LEU A 42 25.40 -12.73 16.56
CA LEU A 42 24.91 -11.36 16.49
C LEU A 42 25.20 -10.66 15.15
N THR A 43 25.91 -11.28 14.22
CA THR A 43 26.39 -10.70 12.95
C THR A 43 25.25 -10.17 12.06
N HIS A 44 24.05 -10.70 12.21
CA HIS A 44 22.88 -10.32 11.43
C HIS A 44 21.73 -9.73 12.29
N LEU A 45 22.08 -9.13 13.43
CA LEU A 45 21.09 -8.45 14.26
C LEU A 45 20.53 -7.24 13.48
N THR A 46 19.21 -7.21 13.33
CA THR A 46 18.47 -6.12 12.69
C THR A 46 17.56 -5.45 13.73
N PRO A 47 18.09 -4.50 14.52
CA PRO A 47 17.41 -4.02 15.72
C PRO A 47 16.11 -3.25 15.45
N LYS A 48 15.96 -2.63 14.27
CA LYS A 48 14.77 -1.86 13.91
C LYS A 48 13.55 -2.73 13.52
N ARG A 49 13.66 -4.05 13.60
CA ARG A 49 12.58 -4.97 13.25
C ARG A 49 11.79 -5.40 14.46
N ILE A 50 10.50 -5.63 14.28
CA ILE A 50 9.64 -6.28 15.26
C ILE A 50 10.18 -7.70 15.48
N GLN A 51 10.43 -8.06 16.74
CA GLN A 51 10.86 -9.40 17.11
C GLN A 51 9.66 -10.28 17.49
N VAL A 52 9.62 -11.49 16.93
CA VAL A 52 8.54 -12.45 17.20
C VAL A 52 9.13 -13.74 17.77
N TYR A 53 8.63 -14.12 18.93
CA TYR A 53 9.06 -15.31 19.64
C TYR A 53 7.95 -16.35 19.67
N GLY A 54 8.27 -17.54 19.22
CA GLY A 54 7.42 -18.72 19.28
C GLY A 54 7.99 -19.81 20.19
N ARG A 55 7.49 -21.03 20.04
CA ARG A 55 7.94 -22.19 20.81
C ARG A 55 9.44 -22.46 20.68
N THR A 56 9.98 -22.28 19.48
CA THR A 56 11.40 -22.54 19.20
C THR A 56 12.29 -21.56 19.97
N GLU A 57 12.00 -20.27 19.87
CA GLU A 57 12.81 -19.22 20.52
C GLU A 57 12.72 -19.31 22.03
N LEU A 58 11.52 -19.45 22.60
CA LEU A 58 11.37 -19.58 24.06
C LEU A 58 11.93 -20.91 24.57
N GLY A 59 11.74 -22.01 23.83
CA GLY A 59 12.34 -23.29 24.19
C GLY A 59 13.87 -23.26 24.16
N LEU A 60 14.45 -22.53 23.22
CA LEU A 60 15.91 -22.34 23.14
C LEU A 60 16.44 -21.55 24.34
N ILE A 61 15.78 -20.44 24.71
CA ILE A 61 16.18 -19.62 25.85
C ILE A 61 16.08 -20.41 27.17
N GLN A 62 15.07 -21.25 27.33
CA GLN A 62 14.85 -22.05 28.55
C GLN A 62 15.93 -23.09 28.79
N GLN A 63 16.77 -23.40 27.79
CA GLN A 63 17.90 -24.33 27.97
C GLN A 63 19.10 -23.73 28.73
N PHE A 64 19.13 -22.40 28.85
CA PHE A 64 20.21 -21.68 29.50
C PHE A 64 19.89 -21.42 31.00
N GLU A 65 20.92 -21.35 31.80
CA GLU A 65 20.86 -20.84 33.16
C GLU A 65 20.34 -19.39 33.18
N GLU A 66 19.68 -18.94 34.24
CA GLU A 66 19.02 -17.66 34.35
C GLU A 66 19.94 -16.47 33.98
N SER A 67 21.18 -16.47 34.50
CA SER A 67 22.14 -15.40 34.23
C SER A 67 22.57 -15.33 32.77
N VAL A 68 22.81 -16.48 32.14
CA VAL A 68 23.16 -16.60 30.72
C VAL A 68 21.97 -16.22 29.85
N ARG A 69 20.77 -16.63 30.22
CA ARG A 69 19.53 -16.28 29.56
C ARG A 69 19.30 -14.76 29.54
N ARG A 70 19.50 -14.08 30.68
CA ARG A 70 19.42 -12.61 30.76
C ARG A 70 20.45 -11.92 29.87
N GLU A 71 21.67 -12.43 29.83
CA GLU A 71 22.73 -11.90 28.95
C GLU A 71 22.35 -12.01 27.47
N HIS A 72 21.93 -13.20 27.02
CA HIS A 72 21.53 -13.42 25.61
C HIS A 72 20.33 -12.55 25.23
N LEU A 73 19.33 -12.45 26.09
CA LEU A 73 18.19 -11.55 25.87
C LEU A 73 18.64 -10.09 25.79
N ALA A 74 19.58 -9.66 26.64
CA ALA A 74 20.08 -8.29 26.62
C ALA A 74 20.83 -7.96 25.33
N GLN A 75 21.44 -8.93 24.66
CA GLN A 75 22.12 -8.71 23.39
C GLN A 75 21.14 -8.50 22.22
N VAL A 76 19.95 -9.11 22.25
CA VAL A 76 18.97 -9.03 21.15
C VAL A 76 17.88 -7.99 21.39
N MET A 77 17.55 -7.67 22.63
CA MET A 77 16.51 -6.71 23.00
C MET A 77 17.10 -5.31 23.19
N VAL A 78 17.74 -4.76 22.16
CA VAL A 78 18.34 -3.42 22.22
C VAL A 78 17.25 -2.32 22.11
N ALA A 79 17.61 -1.08 22.46
CA ALA A 79 16.67 0.04 22.59
C ALA A 79 15.93 0.37 21.28
N GLU A 80 16.54 0.08 20.13
CA GLU A 80 16.00 0.31 18.81
C GLU A 80 14.90 -0.68 18.40
N VAL A 81 14.72 -1.79 19.13
CA VAL A 81 13.65 -2.76 18.88
C VAL A 81 12.30 -2.08 19.09
N PRO A 82 11.42 -2.03 18.08
CA PRO A 82 10.12 -1.37 18.21
C PRO A 82 9.25 -2.06 19.26
N CYS A 83 9.10 -3.36 19.14
CA CYS A 83 8.39 -4.22 20.10
C CYS A 83 8.78 -5.69 19.96
N VAL A 84 8.43 -6.47 20.96
CA VAL A 84 8.56 -7.92 20.99
C VAL A 84 7.18 -8.53 21.12
N ILE A 85 6.89 -9.57 20.32
CA ILE A 85 5.59 -10.26 20.34
C ILE A 85 5.78 -11.75 20.66
N ILE A 86 5.14 -12.21 21.72
CA ILE A 86 5.09 -13.61 22.11
C ILE A 86 3.81 -14.24 21.55
N THR A 87 3.97 -15.34 20.82
CA THR A 87 2.84 -16.04 20.17
C THR A 87 2.30 -17.19 21.00
N ARG A 88 1.06 -17.66 20.67
CA ARG A 88 0.42 -18.85 21.27
C ARG A 88 0.21 -18.77 22.78
N ASP A 89 0.07 -17.60 23.34
CA ASP A 89 -0.06 -17.39 24.80
C ASP A 89 1.01 -18.11 25.65
N LEU A 90 2.20 -18.27 25.08
CA LEU A 90 3.30 -18.96 25.75
C LEU A 90 3.67 -18.25 27.05
N THR A 91 4.15 -19.02 28.02
CA THR A 91 4.67 -18.50 29.29
C THR A 91 5.98 -17.75 29.04
N ILE A 92 6.08 -16.53 29.59
CA ILE A 92 7.22 -15.66 29.40
C ILE A 92 8.12 -15.74 30.63
N PRO A 93 9.43 -15.98 30.48
CA PRO A 93 10.38 -15.94 31.57
C PRO A 93 10.40 -14.59 32.25
N LEU A 94 10.62 -14.56 33.58
CA LEU A 94 10.57 -13.31 34.35
C LEU A 94 11.63 -12.32 33.87
N GLU A 95 12.83 -12.79 33.58
CA GLU A 95 13.96 -12.00 33.11
C GLU A 95 13.63 -11.24 31.79
N PHE A 96 12.78 -11.86 30.97
CA PHE A 96 12.31 -11.26 29.72
C PHE A 96 11.39 -10.05 30.01
N ILE A 97 10.48 -10.22 30.98
CA ILE A 97 9.54 -9.15 31.39
C ILE A 97 10.31 -7.97 32.03
N GLU A 98 11.24 -8.28 32.93
CA GLU A 98 12.07 -7.28 33.61
C GLU A 98 12.93 -6.48 32.63
N LEU A 99 13.62 -7.17 31.70
CA LEU A 99 14.47 -6.52 30.71
C LEU A 99 13.66 -5.66 29.74
N ALA A 100 12.50 -6.11 29.32
CA ALA A 100 11.60 -5.35 28.46
C ALA A 100 11.10 -4.07 29.17
N ALA A 101 10.76 -4.18 30.45
CA ALA A 101 10.35 -3.04 31.26
C ALA A 101 11.50 -2.03 31.44
N GLU A 102 12.69 -2.49 31.81
CA GLU A 102 13.90 -1.70 32.00
C GLU A 102 14.23 -0.89 30.73
N ARG A 103 14.17 -1.52 29.57
CA ARG A 103 14.50 -0.92 28.26
C ARG A 103 13.34 -0.19 27.58
N LYS A 104 12.18 -0.17 28.20
CA LYS A 104 10.95 0.41 27.64
C LYS A 104 10.63 -0.18 26.25
N ILE A 105 10.82 -1.51 26.09
CA ILE A 105 10.46 -2.22 24.89
C ILE A 105 9.07 -2.82 25.12
N PRO A 106 8.05 -2.48 24.33
CA PRO A 106 6.73 -3.11 24.43
C PRO A 106 6.84 -4.63 24.24
N LEU A 107 6.51 -5.37 25.29
CA LEU A 107 6.38 -6.82 25.26
C LEU A 107 4.90 -7.17 25.12
N LEU A 108 4.56 -7.72 23.98
CA LEU A 108 3.20 -7.97 23.56
C LEU A 108 2.95 -9.48 23.50
N LYS A 109 1.69 -9.88 23.65
CA LYS A 109 1.29 -11.30 23.63
C LYS A 109 0.08 -11.51 22.75
N THR A 110 -0.02 -12.69 22.13
CA THR A 110 -1.15 -13.09 21.32
C THR A 110 -1.36 -14.61 21.33
N HIS A 111 -2.62 -15.05 21.27
CA HIS A 111 -3.01 -16.45 21.10
C HIS A 111 -2.66 -17.00 19.70
N ARG A 112 -2.48 -16.12 18.70
CA ARG A 112 -2.21 -16.53 17.32
C ARG A 112 -0.91 -17.33 17.21
N SER A 113 -0.87 -18.26 16.24
CA SER A 113 0.36 -18.94 15.89
C SER A 113 1.36 -17.99 15.22
N THR A 114 2.66 -18.31 15.32
CA THR A 114 3.73 -17.53 14.69
C THR A 114 3.49 -17.34 13.18
N THR A 115 3.10 -18.40 12.47
CA THR A 115 2.84 -18.35 11.02
C THR A 115 1.67 -17.44 10.68
N GLN A 116 0.56 -17.54 11.42
CA GLN A 116 -0.59 -16.65 11.22
C GLN A 116 -0.23 -15.18 11.49
N LEU A 117 0.48 -14.93 12.59
CA LEU A 117 0.90 -13.59 12.95
C LEU A 117 1.83 -12.98 11.89
N PHE A 118 2.82 -13.74 11.40
CA PHE A 118 3.74 -13.30 10.35
C PHE A 118 2.99 -12.88 9.09
N TYR A 119 2.10 -13.73 8.59
CA TYR A 119 1.30 -13.42 7.40
C TYR A 119 0.51 -12.12 7.57
N LEU A 120 -0.18 -11.97 8.70
CA LEU A 120 -1.02 -10.80 8.98
C LEU A 120 -0.18 -9.53 9.15
N LEU A 121 0.92 -9.61 9.92
CA LEU A 121 1.79 -8.46 10.17
C LEU A 121 2.51 -8.00 8.91
N ILE A 122 3.10 -8.90 8.13
CA ILE A 122 3.79 -8.53 6.89
C ILE A 122 2.81 -7.82 5.96
N ARG A 123 1.62 -8.37 5.74
CA ARG A 123 0.60 -7.74 4.90
C ARG A 123 0.21 -6.34 5.40
N TYR A 124 -0.02 -6.21 6.70
CA TYR A 124 -0.38 -4.93 7.30
C TYR A 124 0.76 -3.91 7.20
N LEU A 125 1.98 -4.30 7.60
CA LEU A 125 3.15 -3.42 7.59
C LEU A 125 3.52 -2.99 6.16
N THR A 126 3.49 -3.90 5.19
CA THR A 126 3.72 -3.56 3.79
C THR A 126 2.72 -2.50 3.32
N ASN A 127 1.44 -2.66 3.64
CA ASN A 127 0.43 -1.68 3.26
C ASN A 127 0.61 -0.33 3.97
N GLN A 128 0.94 -0.33 5.27
CA GLN A 128 1.07 0.91 6.06
C GLN A 128 2.38 1.68 5.79
N LEU A 129 3.45 0.97 5.46
CA LEU A 129 4.78 1.54 5.21
C LEU A 129 5.09 1.71 3.71
N ALA A 130 4.16 1.33 2.84
CA ALA A 130 4.33 1.48 1.40
C ALA A 130 4.57 2.96 1.02
N PRO A 131 5.55 3.24 0.18
CA PRO A 131 5.71 4.56 -0.40
C PRO A 131 4.40 5.02 -1.04
N SER A 132 3.94 6.22 -0.71
CA SER A 132 2.70 6.77 -1.23
C SER A 132 2.87 8.21 -1.67
N THR A 133 2.06 8.63 -2.63
CA THR A 133 1.98 10.02 -3.11
C THR A 133 0.55 10.35 -3.47
N LEU A 134 0.22 11.64 -3.49
CA LEU A 134 -1.05 12.14 -3.97
C LEU A 134 -0.89 12.62 -5.41
N VAL A 135 -1.72 12.14 -6.31
CA VAL A 135 -1.74 12.57 -7.71
C VAL A 135 -3.06 13.27 -8.01
N HIS A 136 -2.99 14.51 -8.54
CA HIS A 136 -4.18 15.20 -9.01
C HIS A 136 -4.67 14.55 -10.32
N GLY A 137 -5.88 14.00 -10.31
CA GLY A 137 -6.44 13.25 -11.43
C GLY A 137 -7.67 12.46 -11.05
N VAL A 138 -8.13 11.65 -11.99
CA VAL A 138 -9.28 10.75 -11.82
C VAL A 138 -8.82 9.31 -12.07
N LEU A 139 -9.20 8.40 -11.22
CA LEU A 139 -8.94 6.97 -11.40
C LEU A 139 -10.25 6.23 -11.68
N VAL A 140 -10.29 5.53 -12.81
CA VAL A 140 -11.46 4.77 -13.29
C VAL A 140 -11.02 3.35 -13.64
N ASP A 141 -11.86 2.36 -13.34
CA ASP A 141 -11.70 0.98 -13.84
C ASP A 141 -12.43 0.87 -15.18
N VAL A 142 -11.68 0.80 -16.28
CA VAL A 142 -12.21 0.69 -17.66
C VAL A 142 -11.92 -0.69 -18.20
N TYR A 143 -12.95 -1.52 -18.37
CA TYR A 143 -12.85 -2.93 -18.81
C TYR A 143 -11.87 -3.78 -17.95
N GLY A 144 -11.81 -3.52 -16.66
CA GLY A 144 -10.88 -4.21 -15.76
C GLY A 144 -9.47 -3.64 -15.72
N VAL A 145 -9.16 -2.57 -16.46
CA VAL A 145 -7.89 -1.83 -16.44
C VAL A 145 -8.04 -0.56 -15.60
N GLY A 146 -7.16 -0.36 -14.61
CA GLY A 146 -7.12 0.89 -13.86
C GLY A 146 -6.45 2.00 -14.66
N VAL A 147 -7.23 3.01 -15.00
CA VAL A 147 -6.83 4.14 -15.84
C VAL A 147 -6.75 5.40 -14.99
N LEU A 148 -5.55 5.97 -14.87
CA LEU A 148 -5.33 7.25 -14.23
C LEU A 148 -5.41 8.38 -15.27
N ILE A 149 -6.47 9.17 -15.21
CA ILE A 149 -6.69 10.33 -16.09
C ILE A 149 -6.05 11.54 -15.44
N THR A 150 -5.11 12.17 -16.12
CA THR A 150 -4.36 13.36 -15.65
C THR A 150 -4.51 14.50 -16.65
N GLY A 151 -4.12 15.70 -16.24
CA GLY A 151 -4.17 16.90 -17.08
C GLY A 151 -4.46 18.15 -16.24
N GLU A 152 -4.43 19.32 -16.85
CA GLU A 152 -4.68 20.58 -16.16
C GLU A 152 -6.05 20.63 -15.50
N SER A 153 -6.18 21.49 -14.47
CA SER A 153 -7.47 21.72 -13.83
C SER A 153 -8.45 22.31 -14.84
N GLY A 154 -9.65 21.72 -14.94
CA GLY A 154 -10.68 22.18 -15.85
C GLY A 154 -10.62 21.67 -17.27
N ILE A 155 -9.69 20.77 -17.59
CA ILE A 155 -9.56 20.17 -18.92
C ILE A 155 -10.71 19.20 -19.27
N GLY A 156 -11.54 18.80 -18.29
CA GLY A 156 -12.67 17.87 -18.51
C GLY A 156 -12.43 16.44 -17.99
N LYS A 157 -11.54 16.25 -17.00
CA LYS A 157 -11.25 14.91 -16.42
C LYS A 157 -12.47 14.27 -15.78
N SER A 158 -13.17 15.02 -14.92
CA SER A 158 -14.38 14.54 -14.22
C SER A 158 -15.55 14.32 -15.16
N GLU A 159 -15.68 15.17 -16.20
CA GLU A 159 -16.66 15.01 -17.26
C GLU A 159 -16.41 13.71 -18.06
N ALA A 160 -15.15 13.42 -18.41
CA ALA A 160 -14.77 12.19 -19.07
C ALA A 160 -15.05 10.95 -18.16
N ALA A 161 -14.78 11.07 -16.87
CA ALA A 161 -15.13 10.01 -15.90
C ALA A 161 -16.63 9.78 -15.83
N LEU A 162 -17.45 10.84 -15.84
CA LEU A 162 -18.91 10.72 -15.86
C LEU A 162 -19.41 10.00 -17.12
N GLU A 163 -18.83 10.29 -18.30
CA GLU A 163 -19.12 9.57 -19.54
C GLU A 163 -18.79 8.09 -19.41
N LEU A 164 -17.62 7.76 -18.84
CA LEU A 164 -17.19 6.37 -18.60
C LEU A 164 -18.12 5.64 -17.62
N ILE A 165 -18.53 6.27 -16.51
CA ILE A 165 -19.48 5.70 -15.55
C ILE A 165 -20.82 5.38 -16.23
N LYS A 166 -21.32 6.30 -17.06
CA LYS A 166 -22.56 6.08 -17.84
C LYS A 166 -22.42 4.96 -18.87
N SER A 167 -21.20 4.68 -19.34
CA SER A 167 -20.89 3.54 -20.19
C SER A 167 -20.70 2.21 -19.43
N GLY A 168 -20.84 2.22 -18.10
CA GLY A 168 -20.76 1.02 -17.26
C GLY A 168 -19.39 0.74 -16.65
N HIS A 169 -18.48 1.72 -16.66
CA HIS A 169 -17.19 1.65 -15.97
C HIS A 169 -17.30 2.12 -14.52
N LEU A 170 -16.27 1.86 -13.69
CA LEU A 170 -16.33 2.09 -12.25
C LEU A 170 -15.43 3.24 -11.82
N LEU A 171 -15.98 4.20 -11.07
CA LEU A 171 -15.19 5.25 -10.43
C LEU A 171 -14.40 4.67 -9.25
N VAL A 172 -13.13 5.06 -9.13
CA VAL A 172 -12.30 4.77 -7.95
C VAL A 172 -12.02 6.05 -7.16
N ALA A 173 -11.58 7.10 -7.84
CA ALA A 173 -11.26 8.39 -7.21
C ALA A 173 -11.44 9.53 -8.20
N ASP A 174 -11.87 10.71 -7.72
CA ASP A 174 -11.88 11.97 -8.46
C ASP A 174 -11.10 13.06 -7.72
N ASP A 175 -10.55 14.00 -8.46
CA ASP A 175 -9.73 15.12 -8.02
C ASP A 175 -8.39 14.75 -7.40
N ALA A 176 -8.37 13.84 -6.41
CA ALA A 176 -7.17 13.38 -5.73
C ALA A 176 -7.13 11.85 -5.67
N VAL A 177 -6.04 11.26 -6.17
CA VAL A 177 -5.77 9.83 -6.13
C VAL A 177 -4.59 9.57 -5.18
N GLU A 178 -4.84 8.88 -4.08
CA GLU A 178 -3.77 8.36 -3.23
C GLU A 178 -3.15 7.14 -3.92
N VAL A 179 -1.92 7.29 -4.40
CA VAL A 179 -1.19 6.24 -5.09
C VAL A 179 -0.18 5.62 -4.14
N ARG A 180 -0.21 4.31 -3.98
CA ARG A 180 0.72 3.52 -3.15
C ARG A 180 1.45 2.50 -3.99
N ARG A 181 2.75 2.33 -3.70
CA ARG A 181 3.54 1.24 -4.28
C ARG A 181 3.28 -0.04 -3.51
N VAL A 182 2.60 -1.02 -4.10
CA VAL A 182 2.21 -2.28 -3.44
C VAL A 182 3.35 -3.29 -3.46
N ASP A 183 4.08 -3.35 -4.57
CA ASP A 183 5.24 -4.20 -4.78
C ASP A 183 6.26 -3.55 -5.74
N GLU A 184 7.18 -4.33 -6.30
CA GLU A 184 8.22 -3.83 -7.20
C GLU A 184 7.68 -3.31 -8.54
N GLU A 185 6.51 -3.78 -8.98
CA GLU A 185 5.94 -3.52 -10.30
C GLU A 185 4.54 -2.91 -10.27
N SER A 186 3.89 -2.81 -9.08
CA SER A 186 2.48 -2.48 -8.97
C SER A 186 2.22 -1.22 -8.16
N LEU A 187 1.40 -0.33 -8.72
CA LEU A 187 0.84 0.83 -8.06
C LEU A 187 -0.65 0.63 -7.82
N ARG A 188 -1.13 0.98 -6.64
CA ARG A 188 -2.54 0.97 -6.29
C ARG A 188 -3.04 2.36 -6.00
N GLY A 189 -4.18 2.72 -6.59
CA GLY A 189 -4.84 4.00 -6.36
C GLY A 189 -6.12 3.83 -5.56
N THR A 190 -6.37 4.77 -4.65
CA THR A 190 -7.57 4.88 -3.83
C THR A 190 -8.01 6.33 -3.73
N ALA A 191 -9.28 6.58 -3.40
CA ALA A 191 -9.73 7.92 -3.02
C ALA A 191 -9.38 8.22 -1.56
N PRO A 192 -8.99 9.47 -1.21
CA PRO A 192 -9.01 9.91 0.18
C PRO A 192 -10.39 9.69 0.81
N ILE A 193 -10.45 9.20 2.06
CA ILE A 193 -11.68 8.78 2.74
C ILE A 193 -12.80 9.84 2.69
N ARG A 194 -12.44 11.13 2.77
CA ARG A 194 -13.42 12.23 2.81
C ARG A 194 -14.13 12.50 1.48
N ILE A 195 -13.55 12.05 0.37
CA ILE A 195 -14.08 12.30 -1.00
C ILE A 195 -14.36 10.98 -1.74
N GLN A 196 -14.41 9.86 -1.03
CA GLN A 196 -14.77 8.56 -1.62
C GLN A 196 -16.13 8.64 -2.31
N HIS A 197 -16.19 8.07 -3.53
CA HIS A 197 -17.40 7.97 -4.35
C HIS A 197 -18.01 9.31 -4.79
N LEU A 198 -17.33 10.44 -4.52
CA LEU A 198 -17.74 11.75 -4.96
C LEU A 198 -17.08 12.07 -6.31
N LEU A 199 -17.80 12.78 -7.15
CA LEU A 199 -17.37 13.29 -8.46
C LEU A 199 -17.75 14.76 -8.57
N GLU A 200 -16.77 15.65 -8.78
CA GLU A 200 -17.04 17.07 -8.97
C GLU A 200 -17.18 17.39 -10.47
N VAL A 201 -18.36 17.83 -10.89
CA VAL A 201 -18.64 18.21 -12.29
C VAL A 201 -18.99 19.69 -12.36
N ARG A 202 -18.26 20.44 -13.16
CA ARG A 202 -18.53 21.87 -13.32
C ARG A 202 -19.96 22.12 -13.80
N GLY A 203 -20.66 23.02 -13.12
CA GLY A 203 -22.05 23.35 -13.41
C GLY A 203 -23.08 22.44 -12.77
N LEU A 204 -22.69 21.27 -12.23
CA LEU A 204 -23.56 20.37 -11.48
C LEU A 204 -23.18 20.30 -9.99
N GLY A 205 -21.92 20.65 -9.65
CA GLY A 205 -21.41 20.53 -8.29
C GLY A 205 -20.87 19.12 -7.95
N ILE A 206 -20.89 18.78 -6.69
CA ILE A 206 -20.40 17.50 -6.18
C ILE A 206 -21.55 16.47 -6.25
N LEU A 207 -21.30 15.38 -6.96
CA LEU A 207 -22.22 14.27 -7.18
C LEU A 207 -21.79 13.07 -6.33
N ASP A 208 -22.71 12.46 -5.59
CA ASP A 208 -22.52 11.14 -5.00
C ASP A 208 -22.86 10.09 -6.05
N VAL A 209 -21.82 9.43 -6.57
CA VAL A 209 -21.93 8.46 -7.68
C VAL A 209 -22.72 7.23 -7.25
N THR A 210 -22.59 6.79 -6.01
CA THR A 210 -23.33 5.62 -5.49
C THR A 210 -24.83 5.90 -5.40
N THR A 211 -25.19 7.10 -4.99
CA THR A 211 -26.59 7.53 -4.89
C THR A 211 -27.23 7.69 -6.28
N LEU A 212 -26.49 8.22 -7.26
CA LEU A 212 -27.03 8.52 -8.59
C LEU A 212 -27.06 7.29 -9.52
N PHE A 213 -26.04 6.45 -9.47
CA PHE A 213 -25.84 5.36 -10.43
C PHE A 213 -25.83 3.95 -9.79
N GLY A 214 -25.90 3.89 -8.46
CA GLY A 214 -25.87 2.63 -7.71
C GLY A 214 -24.50 2.22 -7.22
N THR A 215 -24.43 1.36 -6.20
CA THR A 215 -23.18 0.89 -5.59
C THR A 215 -22.28 0.07 -6.52
N GLY A 216 -22.84 -0.47 -7.60
CA GLY A 216 -22.09 -1.22 -8.62
C GLY A 216 -21.24 -0.36 -9.56
N THR A 217 -21.30 0.97 -9.46
CA THR A 217 -20.57 1.92 -10.32
C THR A 217 -19.30 2.48 -9.69
N VAL A 218 -18.96 2.05 -8.48
CA VAL A 218 -17.76 2.50 -7.74
C VAL A 218 -16.90 1.32 -7.30
N ARG A 219 -15.65 1.61 -7.02
CA ARG A 219 -14.67 0.67 -6.48
C ARG A 219 -13.76 1.39 -5.48
N ASP A 220 -13.44 0.76 -4.36
CA ASP A 220 -12.63 1.38 -3.31
C ASP A 220 -11.16 1.54 -3.70
N GLU A 221 -10.61 0.59 -4.45
CA GLU A 221 -9.21 0.59 -4.90
C GLU A 221 -9.03 -0.08 -6.26
N LYS A 222 -7.99 0.33 -7.00
CA LYS A 222 -7.63 -0.28 -8.29
C LYS A 222 -6.14 -0.14 -8.56
N ASP A 223 -5.51 -1.18 -9.12
CA ASP A 223 -4.14 -1.08 -9.61
C ASP A 223 -4.09 -0.18 -10.85
N ILE A 224 -3.13 0.76 -10.87
CA ILE A 224 -2.94 1.71 -11.96
C ILE A 224 -2.11 1.03 -13.04
N GLN A 225 -2.69 0.80 -14.19
CA GLN A 225 -2.08 0.05 -15.29
C GLN A 225 -1.87 0.89 -16.55
N PHE A 226 -2.56 2.03 -16.63
CA PHE A 226 -2.50 2.91 -17.78
C PHE A 226 -2.75 4.36 -17.38
N ILE A 227 -2.05 5.29 -18.01
CA ILE A 227 -2.23 6.73 -17.78
C ILE A 227 -2.74 7.37 -19.08
N VAL A 228 -3.80 8.16 -18.96
CA VAL A 228 -4.31 9.02 -20.01
C VAL A 228 -4.06 10.47 -19.60
N HIS A 229 -3.13 11.12 -20.28
CA HIS A 229 -2.86 12.54 -20.07
C HIS A 229 -3.70 13.38 -21.02
N MET A 230 -4.59 14.21 -20.48
CA MET A 230 -5.43 15.11 -21.25
C MET A 230 -4.76 16.48 -21.34
N GLU A 231 -4.64 17.02 -22.56
CA GLU A 231 -4.12 18.37 -22.80
C GLU A 231 -4.97 19.11 -23.84
N GLU A 232 -4.93 20.44 -23.80
CA GLU A 232 -5.57 21.24 -24.86
C GLU A 232 -4.91 20.96 -26.20
N TRP A 233 -5.74 20.83 -27.23
CA TRP A 233 -5.24 20.57 -28.58
C TRP A 233 -4.36 21.70 -29.10
N GLN A 234 -3.18 21.35 -29.58
CA GLN A 234 -2.23 22.28 -30.18
C GLN A 234 -2.06 21.99 -31.70
N GLN A 235 -2.16 23.00 -32.55
CA GLN A 235 -2.15 22.83 -34.00
C GLN A 235 -0.83 22.27 -34.54
N GLU A 236 0.28 22.65 -33.91
CA GLU A 236 1.64 22.31 -34.36
C GLU A 236 2.19 21.01 -33.70
N LYS A 237 1.47 20.45 -32.71
CA LYS A 237 1.92 19.25 -32.00
C LYS A 237 1.49 17.97 -32.72
N VAL A 238 2.46 17.10 -32.97
CA VAL A 238 2.18 15.74 -33.46
C VAL A 238 1.79 14.89 -32.26
N TYR A 239 0.59 14.36 -32.30
CA TYR A 239 0.09 13.47 -31.24
C TYR A 239 0.39 12.00 -31.56
N ASP A 240 0.66 11.23 -30.51
CA ASP A 240 0.95 9.81 -30.60
C ASP A 240 -0.15 9.08 -31.36
N ARG A 241 0.24 8.23 -32.29
CA ARG A 241 -0.67 7.33 -33.00
C ARG A 241 -0.67 5.99 -32.29
N LEU A 242 -1.74 5.73 -31.56
CA LEU A 242 -1.94 4.42 -30.92
C LEU A 242 -1.73 3.28 -31.93
N GLY A 243 -0.82 2.37 -31.58
CA GLY A 243 -0.54 1.20 -32.42
C GLY A 243 0.68 1.34 -33.35
N ILE A 244 1.22 2.55 -33.58
CA ILE A 244 2.36 2.81 -34.47
C ILE A 244 3.60 3.17 -33.65
N ASP A 245 3.47 4.12 -32.74
CA ASP A 245 4.58 4.62 -31.93
C ASP A 245 4.81 3.76 -30.68
N PRO A 246 6.07 3.67 -30.17
CA PRO A 246 6.34 3.02 -28.90
C PRO A 246 5.58 3.74 -27.78
N PRO A 247 5.05 3.03 -26.77
CA PRO A 247 4.32 3.64 -25.68
C PRO A 247 5.24 4.58 -24.88
N GLN A 248 4.79 5.80 -24.64
CA GLN A 248 5.40 6.66 -23.64
C GLN A 248 5.13 6.06 -22.26
N THR A 249 5.96 6.39 -21.29
CA THR A 249 5.77 5.96 -19.90
C THR A 249 5.96 7.12 -18.95
N ARG A 250 5.16 7.14 -17.88
CA ARG A 250 5.34 8.05 -16.75
C ARG A 250 5.79 7.29 -15.53
N GLN A 251 6.79 7.82 -14.83
CA GLN A 251 7.21 7.24 -13.56
C GLN A 251 6.42 7.81 -12.38
N ILE A 252 5.88 6.90 -11.56
CA ILE A 252 5.24 7.22 -10.28
C ILE A 252 5.85 6.29 -9.23
N LEU A 253 6.40 6.83 -8.15
CA LEU A 253 7.07 6.08 -7.07
C LEU A 253 8.12 5.05 -7.58
N GLY A 254 8.80 5.40 -8.68
CA GLY A 254 9.83 4.55 -9.30
C GLY A 254 9.30 3.43 -10.21
N ILE A 255 7.99 3.35 -10.43
CA ILE A 255 7.35 2.40 -11.36
C ILE A 255 6.96 3.11 -12.64
N SER A 256 7.30 2.52 -13.80
CA SER A 256 6.97 3.04 -15.13
C SER A 256 5.61 2.53 -15.58
N ILE A 257 4.64 3.43 -15.76
CA ILE A 257 3.30 3.13 -16.24
C ILE A 257 3.16 3.63 -17.69
N PRO A 258 2.62 2.81 -18.61
CA PRO A 258 2.32 3.25 -19.98
C PRO A 258 1.39 4.46 -19.99
N GLU A 259 1.73 5.47 -20.80
CA GLU A 259 1.00 6.72 -20.91
C GLU A 259 0.68 7.06 -22.35
N ILE A 260 -0.48 7.67 -22.55
CA ILE A 260 -0.87 8.29 -23.81
C ILE A 260 -1.34 9.72 -23.58
N THR A 261 -1.02 10.62 -24.50
CA THR A 261 -1.56 11.97 -24.52
C THR A 261 -2.80 12.07 -25.42
N VAL A 262 -3.91 12.50 -24.85
CA VAL A 262 -5.19 12.71 -25.56
C VAL A 262 -5.47 14.20 -25.68
N PRO A 263 -5.48 14.75 -26.91
CA PRO A 263 -5.83 16.14 -27.14
C PRO A 263 -7.33 16.38 -26.98
N VAL A 264 -7.68 17.36 -26.15
CA VAL A 264 -9.06 17.76 -25.88
C VAL A 264 -9.48 18.86 -26.85
N ARG A 265 -10.65 18.68 -27.46
CA ARG A 265 -11.33 19.68 -28.28
C ARG A 265 -12.83 19.68 -27.97
N PRO A 266 -13.50 20.84 -28.05
CA PRO A 266 -14.96 20.90 -27.94
C PRO A 266 -15.65 19.91 -28.93
N GLY A 267 -16.68 19.20 -28.44
CA GLY A 267 -17.47 18.28 -29.26
C GLY A 267 -16.91 16.87 -29.45
N ARG A 268 -15.77 16.53 -28.81
CA ARG A 268 -15.28 15.14 -28.79
C ARG A 268 -15.83 14.39 -27.57
N ASN A 269 -16.25 13.15 -27.79
CA ASN A 269 -16.58 12.24 -26.71
C ASN A 269 -15.28 11.65 -26.12
N LEU A 270 -14.86 12.16 -24.97
CA LEU A 270 -13.61 11.77 -24.33
C LEU A 270 -13.70 10.38 -23.71
N GLY A 271 -14.86 9.99 -23.19
CA GLY A 271 -15.10 8.64 -22.67
C GLY A 271 -14.82 7.58 -23.72
N THR A 272 -15.41 7.72 -24.91
CA THR A 272 -15.19 6.78 -26.03
C THR A 272 -13.72 6.74 -26.47
N ILE A 273 -13.02 7.88 -26.50
CA ILE A 273 -11.59 7.91 -26.86
C ILE A 273 -10.76 7.13 -25.84
N ILE A 274 -11.04 7.30 -24.55
CA ILE A 274 -10.36 6.59 -23.48
C ILE A 274 -10.64 5.09 -23.55
N GLU A 275 -11.89 4.68 -23.78
CA GLU A 275 -12.26 3.27 -23.97
C GLU A 275 -11.44 2.60 -25.08
N VAL A 276 -11.37 3.24 -26.25
CA VAL A 276 -10.59 2.74 -27.41
C VAL A 276 -9.09 2.69 -27.08
N ALA A 277 -8.55 3.70 -26.39
CA ALA A 277 -7.16 3.74 -25.98
C ALA A 277 -6.81 2.57 -25.06
N VAL A 278 -7.68 2.27 -24.09
CA VAL A 278 -7.52 1.13 -23.17
C VAL A 278 -7.57 -0.21 -23.90
N MET A 279 -8.53 -0.37 -24.82
CA MET A 279 -8.62 -1.60 -25.64
C MET A 279 -7.36 -1.82 -26.46
N GLN A 280 -6.82 -0.79 -27.10
CA GLN A 280 -5.57 -0.89 -27.87
C GLN A 280 -4.36 -1.19 -26.99
N ASN A 281 -4.23 -0.55 -25.83
CA ASN A 281 -3.15 -0.83 -24.90
C ASN A 281 -3.19 -2.30 -24.43
N ARG A 282 -4.38 -2.82 -24.15
CA ARG A 282 -4.58 -4.21 -23.77
C ARG A 282 -4.19 -5.20 -24.87
N LEU A 283 -4.52 -4.90 -26.12
CA LEU A 283 -4.10 -5.73 -27.26
C LEU A 283 -2.58 -5.77 -27.39
N ARG A 284 -1.88 -4.63 -27.21
CA ARG A 284 -0.41 -4.57 -27.25
C ARG A 284 0.23 -5.46 -26.20
N SER A 285 -0.26 -5.43 -24.95
CA SER A 285 0.29 -6.26 -23.87
C SER A 285 0.15 -7.76 -24.15
N VAL A 286 -0.95 -8.19 -24.77
CA VAL A 286 -1.15 -9.59 -25.18
C VAL A 286 -0.19 -10.01 -26.29
N PHE A 287 0.02 -9.18 -27.31
CA PHE A 287 0.94 -9.49 -28.41
C PHE A 287 2.41 -9.39 -28.05
N HIS A 288 2.78 -8.57 -27.06
CA HIS A 288 4.16 -8.49 -26.60
C HIS A 288 4.57 -9.73 -25.80
N ASN A 289 3.67 -10.27 -24.97
CA ASN A 289 3.89 -11.51 -24.21
C ASN A 289 3.91 -12.78 -25.07
N GLN A 290 3.44 -12.72 -26.34
CA GLN A 290 3.51 -13.87 -27.26
C GLN A 290 4.79 -13.91 -28.11
N ARG A 291 5.68 -12.91 -28.00
CA ARG A 291 6.94 -12.83 -28.74
C ARG A 291 8.20 -13.05 -27.88
N VAL A 292 8.05 -13.40 -26.61
CA VAL A 292 9.07 -13.88 -25.68
C VAL A 292 8.86 -15.41 -25.41
#